data_b8786c96eccdb660c67155166178b429
#
_entry.id   b8786c96eccdb660c67155166178b429
#
_cell.length_a   1.000
_cell.length_b   1.000
_cell.length_c   1.000
_cell.angle_alpha   90.00
_cell.angle_beta   90.00
_cell.angle_gamma   90.00
#
_symmetry.space_group_name_H-M   'P 1'
#
loop_
_entity.id
_entity.type
_entity.pdbx_description
1 polymer ?
#
loop_
_entity_poly.entity_id
_entity_poly.type
_entity_poly.pdbx_seq_one_letter_code
_entity_poly.pdbx_strand_id
1 'polypeptide(L)'
;THAESGRQAAVDFVNNIQAKVSAQEGNTLPVSAFKDYVDGTTPSGTSAYEKRGIAVNIPVWNPENCIQCNRCSYVCPHAAIRPVAMTEAEAAAAPADMQTLAMTGMADKKFAIVVSALDCTGCGSCANVCPGKKGAKALDMQNMEANAACQSAFDYAVTLPEKADVIAKFKEATVKGSQFKTPLLEFSGACAGCGETPYAKLITQLFGDRMYIANATG
;
A
#
# COMPACT_ATOMS: atom_id res chain seq x y z
N THR A 1 -2.98 -9.08 13.70
CA THR A 1 -2.14 -9.84 12.73
C THR A 1 -2.81 -11.16 12.41
N HIS A 2 -3.26 -11.34 11.18
CA HIS A 2 -3.90 -12.56 10.71
C HIS A 2 -3.84 -12.63 9.18
N ALA A 3 -3.65 -13.81 8.61
CA ALA A 3 -3.63 -14.04 7.17
C ALA A 3 -4.74 -15.00 6.76
N GLU A 4 -5.68 -14.54 5.92
CA GLU A 4 -6.78 -15.36 5.38
C GLU A 4 -6.42 -15.94 3.99
N SER A 5 -5.55 -15.25 3.25
CA SER A 5 -5.14 -15.63 1.90
C SER A 5 -3.73 -15.17 1.60
N GLY A 6 -3.13 -15.70 0.53
CA GLY A 6 -1.78 -15.37 0.10
C GLY A 6 -0.94 -16.62 -0.17
N ARG A 7 0.38 -16.47 -0.27
CA ARG A 7 1.28 -17.63 -0.39
C ARG A 7 1.23 -18.48 0.87
N GLN A 8 1.03 -19.79 0.73
CA GLN A 8 0.82 -20.69 1.86
C GLN A 8 1.91 -20.57 2.94
N ALA A 9 3.18 -20.50 2.56
CA ALA A 9 4.28 -20.35 3.51
C ALA A 9 4.18 -19.06 4.34
N ALA A 10 3.73 -17.94 3.75
CA ALA A 10 3.52 -16.69 4.48
C ALA A 10 2.30 -16.77 5.40
N VAL A 11 1.21 -17.37 4.94
CA VAL A 11 -0.01 -17.59 5.74
C VAL A 11 0.30 -18.45 6.96
N ASP A 12 1.01 -19.56 6.78
CA ASP A 12 1.39 -20.48 7.86
C ASP A 12 2.30 -19.78 8.89
N PHE A 13 3.32 -19.06 8.42
CA PHE A 13 4.21 -18.31 9.31
C PHE A 13 3.47 -17.23 10.10
N VAL A 14 2.63 -16.45 9.41
CA VAL A 14 1.86 -15.38 10.05
C VAL A 14 0.94 -15.92 11.13
N ASN A 15 0.13 -16.95 10.81
CA ASN A 15 -0.88 -17.44 11.74
C ASN A 15 -0.28 -18.26 12.89
N ASN A 16 0.80 -19.03 12.64
CA ASN A 16 1.37 -19.90 13.64
C ASN A 16 2.43 -19.22 14.53
N ILE A 17 3.14 -18.23 14.00
CA ILE A 17 4.26 -17.59 14.70
C ILE A 17 4.04 -16.09 14.87
N GLN A 18 3.94 -15.34 13.76
CA GLN A 18 3.96 -13.88 13.79
C GLN A 18 2.78 -13.32 14.58
N ALA A 19 1.58 -13.88 14.48
CA ALA A 19 0.41 -13.41 15.20
C ALA A 19 0.64 -13.45 16.73
N LYS A 20 1.23 -14.53 17.24
CA LYS A 20 1.56 -14.65 18.67
C LYS A 20 2.67 -13.70 19.10
N VAL A 21 3.72 -13.56 18.26
CA VAL A 21 4.80 -12.62 18.53
C VAL A 21 4.28 -11.18 18.55
N SER A 22 3.43 -10.80 17.59
CA SER A 22 2.80 -9.48 17.52
C SER A 22 1.86 -9.19 18.71
N ALA A 23 1.22 -10.23 19.25
CA ALA A 23 0.41 -10.14 20.47
C ALA A 23 1.24 -10.16 21.77
N GLN A 24 2.57 -10.20 21.67
CA GLN A 24 3.51 -10.35 22.80
C GLN A 24 3.35 -11.68 23.57
N GLU A 25 2.82 -12.69 22.90
CA GLU A 25 2.63 -14.05 23.41
C GLU A 25 3.70 -15.03 22.89
N GLY A 26 4.79 -14.53 22.33
CA GLY A 26 5.85 -15.35 21.72
C GLY A 26 6.45 -16.40 22.66
N ASN A 27 6.48 -16.12 23.97
CA ASN A 27 6.97 -17.08 24.99
C ASN A 27 6.09 -18.34 25.10
N THR A 28 4.89 -18.36 24.54
CA THR A 28 4.02 -19.54 24.52
C THR A 28 4.39 -20.51 23.38
N LEU A 29 5.24 -20.06 22.43
CA LEU A 29 5.68 -20.87 21.32
C LEU A 29 6.77 -21.86 21.76
N PRO A 30 6.64 -23.16 21.45
CA PRO A 30 7.73 -24.09 21.68
C PRO A 30 8.87 -23.81 20.69
N VAL A 31 10.11 -24.16 21.06
CA VAL A 31 11.28 -24.02 20.19
C VAL A 31 11.07 -24.74 18.85
N SER A 32 10.36 -25.86 18.85
CA SER A 32 10.04 -26.63 17.62
C SER A 32 9.14 -25.87 16.62
N ALA A 33 8.46 -24.80 17.02
CA ALA A 33 7.72 -23.94 16.10
C ALA A 33 8.65 -23.28 15.05
N PHE A 34 9.91 -23.10 15.39
CA PHE A 34 10.92 -22.48 14.55
C PHE A 34 11.80 -23.45 13.75
N LYS A 35 11.48 -24.76 13.77
CA LYS A 35 12.32 -25.82 13.15
C LYS A 35 12.57 -25.59 11.65
N ASP A 36 11.62 -24.98 10.95
CA ASP A 36 11.71 -24.71 9.52
C ASP A 36 12.40 -23.35 9.22
N TYR A 37 12.82 -22.62 10.24
CA TYR A 37 13.42 -21.29 10.19
C TYR A 37 14.73 -21.20 10.98
N VAL A 38 15.46 -22.30 11.11
CA VAL A 38 16.68 -22.42 11.93
C VAL A 38 17.84 -21.57 11.44
N ASP A 39 17.83 -21.20 10.16
CA ASP A 39 18.79 -20.28 9.54
C ASP A 39 18.40 -18.80 9.68
N GLY A 40 17.26 -18.50 10.33
CA GLY A 40 16.73 -17.16 10.45
C GLY A 40 15.96 -16.62 9.25
N THR A 41 15.83 -17.41 8.18
CA THR A 41 15.06 -17.03 6.98
C THR A 41 13.57 -17.18 7.25
N THR A 42 12.80 -16.15 7.01
CA THR A 42 11.33 -16.18 7.11
C THR A 42 10.68 -15.83 5.77
N PRO A 43 9.42 -16.23 5.52
CA PRO A 43 8.73 -15.90 4.29
C PRO A 43 8.65 -14.39 4.06
N SER A 44 8.89 -13.94 2.82
CA SER A 44 8.77 -12.54 2.43
C SER A 44 7.31 -12.11 2.34
N GLY A 45 7.04 -10.81 2.58
CA GLY A 45 5.71 -10.20 2.41
C GLY A 45 4.79 -10.34 3.62
N THR A 46 5.30 -10.79 4.76
CA THR A 46 4.49 -10.96 5.99
C THR A 46 4.05 -9.63 6.62
N SER A 47 4.71 -8.52 6.31
CA SER A 47 4.32 -7.18 6.76
C SER A 47 2.91 -6.77 6.31
N ALA A 48 2.42 -7.30 5.19
CA ALA A 48 1.06 -7.06 4.70
C ALA A 48 -0.05 -7.51 5.67
N TYR A 49 0.27 -8.42 6.59
CA TYR A 49 -0.68 -8.98 7.54
C TYR A 49 -0.60 -8.38 8.95
N GLU A 50 0.31 -7.45 9.20
CA GLU A 50 0.44 -6.84 10.52
C GLU A 50 -0.77 -5.97 10.88
N LYS A 51 -1.22 -5.11 9.98
CA LYS A 51 -2.43 -4.28 10.14
C LYS A 51 -2.52 -3.60 11.50
N ARG A 52 -1.52 -2.75 11.81
CA ARG A 52 -1.31 -2.21 13.17
C ARG A 52 -2.33 -1.13 13.57
N GLY A 53 -2.89 -0.39 12.62
CA GLY A 53 -3.91 0.64 12.87
C GLY A 53 -3.46 1.77 13.80
N ILE A 54 -2.20 2.24 13.64
CA ILE A 54 -1.58 3.20 14.59
C ILE A 54 -1.90 4.66 14.28
N ALA A 55 -2.48 4.96 13.14
CA ALA A 55 -2.78 6.33 12.75
C ALA A 55 -3.97 6.90 13.51
N VAL A 56 -3.83 8.10 14.07
CA VAL A 56 -4.98 8.86 14.61
C VAL A 56 -5.81 9.44 13.48
N ASN A 57 -5.14 9.99 12.47
CA ASN A 57 -5.78 10.51 11.26
C ASN A 57 -5.19 9.86 10.02
N ILE A 58 -6.04 9.61 9.03
CA ILE A 58 -5.67 9.07 7.72
C ILE A 58 -6.09 10.04 6.60
N PRO A 59 -5.46 9.98 5.41
CA PRO A 59 -5.88 10.80 4.29
C PRO A 59 -7.21 10.27 3.73
N VAL A 60 -8.23 11.12 3.72
CA VAL A 60 -9.51 10.86 3.06
C VAL A 60 -9.48 11.52 1.68
N TRP A 61 -9.85 10.77 0.65
CA TRP A 61 -9.78 11.22 -0.73
C TRP A 61 -11.08 11.90 -1.18
N ASN A 62 -10.94 13.12 -1.71
CA ASN A 62 -11.99 13.83 -2.41
C ASN A 62 -11.71 13.78 -3.93
N PRO A 63 -12.48 12.98 -4.69
CA PRO A 63 -12.27 12.83 -6.12
C PRO A 63 -12.46 14.11 -6.93
N GLU A 64 -13.35 15.01 -6.54
CA GLU A 64 -13.64 16.27 -7.28
C GLU A 64 -12.40 17.16 -7.39
N ASN A 65 -11.54 17.15 -6.37
CA ASN A 65 -10.33 17.94 -6.30
C ASN A 65 -9.10 17.20 -6.84
N CYS A 66 -9.23 15.93 -7.25
CA CYS A 66 -8.10 15.12 -7.67
C CYS A 66 -7.72 15.38 -9.13
N ILE A 67 -6.44 15.68 -9.38
CA ILE A 67 -5.87 15.83 -10.73
C ILE A 67 -5.15 14.58 -11.22
N GLN A 68 -5.24 13.48 -10.49
CA GLN A 68 -4.65 12.17 -10.85
C GLN A 68 -3.14 12.21 -11.10
N CYS A 69 -2.40 12.95 -10.29
CA CYS A 69 -0.94 13.13 -10.44
C CYS A 69 -0.10 12.06 -9.74
N ASN A 70 -0.68 11.25 -8.86
CA ASN A 70 -0.06 10.17 -8.07
C ASN A 70 1.08 10.61 -7.10
N ARG A 71 1.27 11.92 -6.86
CA ARG A 71 2.29 12.41 -5.92
C ARG A 71 2.09 11.88 -4.51
N CYS A 72 0.84 11.70 -4.09
CA CYS A 72 0.51 11.14 -2.77
C CYS A 72 1.04 9.72 -2.57
N SER A 73 0.89 8.87 -3.58
CA SER A 73 1.46 7.52 -3.57
C SER A 73 2.99 7.55 -3.64
N TYR A 74 3.53 8.43 -4.48
CA TYR A 74 4.98 8.56 -4.69
C TYR A 74 5.74 8.85 -3.39
N VAL A 75 5.22 9.74 -2.54
CA VAL A 75 5.88 10.13 -1.29
C VAL A 75 5.54 9.23 -0.10
N CYS A 76 4.60 8.31 -0.24
CA CYS A 76 4.23 7.44 0.87
C CYS A 76 5.34 6.43 1.16
N PRO A 77 5.94 6.44 2.38
CA PRO A 77 7.01 5.51 2.72
C PRO A 77 6.53 4.08 2.91
N HIS A 78 5.23 3.88 3.12
CA HIS A 78 4.65 2.57 3.46
C HIS A 78 3.81 1.97 2.33
N ALA A 79 3.68 2.61 1.18
CA ALA A 79 2.77 2.22 0.11
C ALA A 79 1.30 2.03 0.58
N ALA A 80 0.90 2.74 1.64
CA ALA A 80 -0.43 2.67 2.23
C ALA A 80 -1.47 3.52 1.51
N ILE A 81 -1.07 4.35 0.54
CA ILE A 81 -1.95 5.09 -0.37
C ILE A 81 -1.53 4.80 -1.81
N ARG A 82 -2.47 4.36 -2.65
CA ARG A 82 -2.18 3.89 -4.01
C ARG A 82 -3.19 4.42 -5.02
N PRO A 83 -2.74 4.78 -6.24
CA PRO A 83 -3.64 4.97 -7.37
C PRO A 83 -4.02 3.62 -7.93
N VAL A 84 -5.26 3.50 -8.37
CA VAL A 84 -5.80 2.29 -9.01
C VAL A 84 -6.41 2.66 -10.35
N ALA A 85 -6.02 1.91 -11.39
CA ALA A 85 -6.67 1.97 -12.70
C ALA A 85 -7.51 0.70 -12.86
N MET A 86 -8.78 0.87 -13.21
CA MET A 86 -9.76 -0.21 -13.30
C MET A 86 -10.47 -0.18 -14.65
N THR A 87 -10.85 -1.34 -15.14
CA THR A 87 -11.87 -1.46 -16.18
C THR A 87 -13.25 -1.12 -15.62
N GLU A 88 -14.24 -0.90 -16.47
CA GLU A 88 -15.62 -0.69 -16.04
C GLU A 88 -16.16 -1.88 -15.22
N ALA A 89 -15.80 -3.11 -15.63
CA ALA A 89 -16.22 -4.33 -14.92
C ALA A 89 -15.60 -4.43 -13.51
N GLU A 90 -14.31 -4.11 -13.38
CA GLU A 90 -13.65 -4.06 -12.07
C GLU A 90 -14.21 -2.96 -11.19
N ALA A 91 -14.52 -1.80 -11.75
CA ALA A 91 -15.16 -0.71 -11.00
C ALA A 91 -16.58 -1.06 -10.55
N ALA A 92 -17.33 -1.81 -11.37
CA ALA A 92 -18.67 -2.30 -11.00
C ALA A 92 -18.64 -3.40 -9.91
N ALA A 93 -17.55 -4.16 -9.81
CA ALA A 93 -17.35 -5.18 -8.78
C ALA A 93 -16.71 -4.64 -7.49
N ALA A 94 -16.31 -3.37 -7.47
CA ALA A 94 -15.68 -2.74 -6.32
C ALA A 94 -16.67 -2.59 -5.14
N PRO A 95 -16.16 -2.49 -3.89
CA PRO A 95 -16.99 -2.16 -2.73
C PRO A 95 -17.84 -0.90 -2.97
N ALA A 96 -19.08 -0.89 -2.48
CA ALA A 96 -20.05 0.18 -2.76
C ALA A 96 -19.63 1.57 -2.29
N ASP A 97 -18.75 1.65 -1.31
CA ASP A 97 -18.18 2.87 -0.75
C ASP A 97 -16.91 3.34 -1.50
N MET A 98 -16.40 2.54 -2.45
CA MET A 98 -15.24 2.91 -3.24
C MET A 98 -15.58 3.97 -4.28
N GLN A 99 -15.11 5.18 -4.07
CA GLN A 99 -15.30 6.28 -5.03
C GLN A 99 -14.36 6.12 -6.24
N THR A 100 -14.86 6.45 -7.41
CA THR A 100 -14.08 6.37 -8.66
C THR A 100 -14.28 7.60 -9.53
N LEU A 101 -13.32 7.87 -10.41
CA LEU A 101 -13.37 8.90 -11.45
C LEU A 101 -13.13 8.29 -12.83
N ALA A 102 -13.58 8.98 -13.89
CA ALA A 102 -13.05 8.71 -15.23
C ALA A 102 -11.54 8.97 -15.25
N MET A 103 -10.77 8.05 -15.84
CA MET A 103 -9.32 8.20 -15.90
C MET A 103 -8.90 9.24 -16.92
N THR A 104 -8.19 10.26 -16.51
CA THR A 104 -7.69 11.31 -17.41
C THR A 104 -6.69 10.72 -18.40
N GLY A 105 -7.02 10.83 -19.70
CA GLY A 105 -6.17 10.34 -20.81
C GLY A 105 -6.42 8.88 -21.22
N MET A 106 -7.36 8.18 -20.54
CA MET A 106 -7.81 6.82 -20.89
C MET A 106 -9.30 6.70 -20.57
N ALA A 107 -10.15 6.94 -21.58
CA ALA A 107 -11.61 7.02 -21.41
C ALA A 107 -12.27 5.67 -21.08
N ASP A 108 -11.58 4.56 -21.37
CA ASP A 108 -12.01 3.18 -21.12
C ASP A 108 -11.64 2.69 -19.70
N LYS A 109 -11.08 3.56 -18.87
CA LYS A 109 -10.64 3.22 -17.50
C LYS A 109 -11.25 4.13 -16.46
N LYS A 110 -11.45 3.57 -15.27
CA LYS A 110 -11.74 4.29 -14.02
C LYS A 110 -10.46 4.46 -13.20
N PHE A 111 -10.43 5.51 -12.42
CA PHE A 111 -9.34 5.85 -11.51
C PHE A 111 -9.85 6.01 -10.09
N ALA A 112 -9.09 5.54 -9.11
CA ALA A 112 -9.32 5.80 -7.71
C ALA A 112 -7.99 6.04 -6.97
N ILE A 113 -8.05 6.69 -5.83
CA ILE A 113 -7.02 6.65 -4.79
C ILE A 113 -7.57 5.85 -3.63
N VAL A 114 -6.87 4.79 -3.25
CA VAL A 114 -7.23 3.94 -2.12
C VAL A 114 -6.21 4.08 -1.00
N VAL A 115 -6.69 3.93 0.23
CA VAL A 115 -5.88 4.09 1.45
C VAL A 115 -6.06 2.88 2.34
N SER A 116 -4.96 2.25 2.76
CA SER A 116 -4.98 1.30 3.86
C SER A 116 -5.02 2.05 5.18
N ALA A 117 -6.16 2.07 5.84
CA ALA A 117 -6.32 2.69 7.16
C ALA A 117 -5.43 2.02 8.21
N LEU A 118 -5.29 0.69 8.11
CA LEU A 118 -4.57 -0.13 9.09
C LEU A 118 -3.04 -0.11 8.91
N ASP A 119 -2.54 0.24 7.72
CA ASP A 119 -1.10 0.34 7.44
C ASP A 119 -0.62 1.79 7.37
N CYS A 120 -1.53 2.76 7.35
CA CYS A 120 -1.19 4.18 7.39
C CYS A 120 -0.59 4.56 8.74
N THR A 121 0.47 5.37 8.74
CA THR A 121 1.12 5.89 9.97
C THR A 121 0.65 7.30 10.34
N GLY A 122 -0.27 7.90 9.58
CA GLY A 122 -0.83 9.22 9.88
C GLY A 122 0.12 10.40 9.68
N CYS A 123 1.23 10.22 8.95
CA CYS A 123 2.29 11.24 8.82
C CYS A 123 1.89 12.51 8.04
N GLY A 124 0.83 12.48 7.25
CA GLY A 124 0.33 13.63 6.49
C GLY A 124 1.13 13.99 5.22
N SER A 125 2.24 13.31 4.91
CA SER A 125 3.09 13.65 3.75
C SER A 125 2.31 13.68 2.43
N CYS A 126 1.40 12.74 2.21
CA CYS A 126 0.56 12.65 1.01
C CYS A 126 -0.40 13.86 0.88
N ALA A 127 -1.03 14.28 1.98
CA ALA A 127 -1.89 15.46 2.00
C ALA A 127 -1.08 16.76 1.83
N ASN A 128 0.14 16.80 2.38
CA ASN A 128 1.02 17.96 2.26
C ASN A 128 1.43 18.24 0.81
N VAL A 129 1.85 17.19 0.06
CA VAL A 129 2.29 17.34 -1.34
C VAL A 129 1.14 17.39 -2.35
N CYS A 130 -0.09 17.20 -1.92
CA CYS A 130 -1.25 17.20 -2.82
C CYS A 130 -1.47 18.62 -3.36
N PRO A 131 -1.35 18.84 -4.69
CA PRO A 131 -1.58 20.16 -5.27
C PRO A 131 -3.08 20.47 -5.37
N GLY A 132 -3.91 19.45 -5.45
CA GLY A 132 -5.33 19.58 -5.67
C GLY A 132 -5.69 20.27 -6.97
N LYS A 133 -6.97 20.66 -7.08
CA LYS A 133 -7.51 21.38 -8.23
C LYS A 133 -7.73 22.85 -7.83
N LYS A 134 -7.08 23.77 -8.51
CA LYS A 134 -7.13 25.22 -8.20
C LYS A 134 -6.81 25.55 -6.72
N GLY A 135 -5.90 24.79 -6.13
CA GLY A 135 -5.49 24.97 -4.72
C GLY A 135 -6.35 24.22 -3.69
N ALA A 136 -7.51 23.66 -4.06
CA ALA A 136 -8.30 22.80 -3.19
C ALA A 136 -7.72 21.38 -3.18
N LYS A 137 -7.17 20.96 -2.04
CA LYS A 137 -6.53 19.63 -1.91
C LYS A 137 -7.53 18.49 -2.11
N ALA A 138 -7.06 17.42 -2.71
CA ALA A 138 -7.84 16.20 -2.89
C ALA A 138 -7.68 15.21 -1.71
N LEU A 139 -6.81 15.53 -0.76
CA LEU A 139 -6.56 14.71 0.43
C LEU A 139 -6.67 15.60 1.66
N ASP A 140 -7.50 15.18 2.60
CA ASP A 140 -7.66 15.78 3.91
C ASP A 140 -7.40 14.72 4.99
N MET A 141 -6.69 15.12 6.05
CA MET A 141 -6.38 14.21 7.17
C MET A 141 -7.55 14.19 8.14
N GLN A 142 -8.25 13.07 8.23
CA GLN A 142 -9.45 12.89 9.06
C GLN A 142 -9.29 11.70 10.00
N ASN A 143 -10.08 11.68 11.09
CA ASN A 143 -10.05 10.63 12.09
C ASN A 143 -10.16 9.23 11.46
N MET A 144 -9.24 8.33 11.83
CA MET A 144 -9.13 6.99 11.27
C MET A 144 -10.36 6.13 11.59
N GLU A 145 -10.85 6.16 12.83
CA GLU A 145 -11.98 5.32 13.26
C GLU A 145 -13.25 5.66 12.47
N ALA A 146 -13.50 6.95 12.23
CA ALA A 146 -14.64 7.41 11.44
C ALA A 146 -14.55 7.04 9.95
N ASN A 147 -13.35 6.76 9.45
CA ASN A 147 -13.08 6.49 8.03
C ASN A 147 -12.49 5.09 7.78
N ALA A 148 -12.52 4.19 8.77
CA ALA A 148 -11.92 2.86 8.69
C ALA A 148 -12.50 1.98 7.56
N ALA A 149 -13.72 2.26 7.11
CA ALA A 149 -14.38 1.56 6.00
C ALA A 149 -13.57 1.62 4.69
N CYS A 150 -12.70 2.64 4.50
CA CYS A 150 -11.86 2.76 3.31
C CYS A 150 -10.86 1.58 3.16
N GLN A 151 -10.66 0.77 4.21
CA GLN A 151 -9.82 -0.42 4.15
C GLN A 151 -10.33 -1.42 3.13
N SER A 152 -11.65 -1.61 3.01
CA SER A 152 -12.27 -2.54 2.05
C SER A 152 -11.90 -2.20 0.60
N ALA A 153 -11.90 -0.91 0.26
CA ALA A 153 -11.49 -0.42 -1.06
C ALA A 153 -10.01 -0.70 -1.35
N PHE A 154 -9.15 -0.55 -0.33
CA PHE A 154 -7.73 -0.87 -0.47
C PHE A 154 -7.51 -2.38 -0.64
N ASP A 155 -8.16 -3.20 0.18
CA ASP A 155 -8.04 -4.65 0.13
C ASP A 155 -8.54 -5.21 -1.22
N TYR A 156 -9.62 -4.66 -1.76
CA TYR A 156 -10.06 -4.97 -3.12
C TYR A 156 -9.02 -4.55 -4.17
N ALA A 157 -8.54 -3.32 -4.10
CA ALA A 157 -7.62 -2.76 -5.10
C ALA A 157 -6.32 -3.55 -5.24
N VAL A 158 -5.77 -4.09 -4.13
CA VAL A 158 -4.53 -4.88 -4.17
C VAL A 158 -4.70 -6.27 -4.81
N THR A 159 -5.94 -6.74 -5.01
CA THR A 159 -6.22 -7.96 -5.74
C THR A 159 -6.22 -7.76 -7.26
N LEU A 160 -6.30 -6.52 -7.73
CA LEU A 160 -6.38 -6.22 -9.17
C LEU A 160 -5.01 -6.34 -9.83
N PRO A 161 -4.94 -6.91 -11.04
CA PRO A 161 -3.69 -7.00 -11.77
C PRO A 161 -3.21 -5.63 -12.27
N GLU A 162 -1.91 -5.47 -12.40
CA GLU A 162 -1.31 -4.32 -13.08
C GLU A 162 -1.88 -4.16 -14.49
N LYS A 163 -2.03 -2.91 -14.92
CA LYS A 163 -2.51 -2.56 -16.26
C LYS A 163 -1.33 -2.10 -17.13
N ALA A 164 -0.80 -3.01 -17.95
CA ALA A 164 0.35 -2.72 -18.80
C ALA A 164 0.09 -1.54 -19.77
N ASP A 165 -1.13 -1.42 -20.26
CA ASP A 165 -1.55 -0.31 -21.12
C ASP A 165 -1.51 1.05 -20.39
N VAL A 166 -1.88 1.08 -19.11
CA VAL A 166 -1.81 2.28 -18.26
C VAL A 166 -0.35 2.67 -17.99
N ILE A 167 0.49 1.69 -17.63
CA ILE A 167 1.92 1.92 -17.38
C ILE A 167 2.60 2.43 -18.65
N ALA A 168 2.34 1.82 -19.80
CA ALA A 168 2.87 2.26 -21.09
C ALA A 168 2.41 3.69 -21.45
N LYS A 169 1.14 4.01 -21.22
CA LYS A 169 0.56 5.33 -21.50
C LYS A 169 1.21 6.44 -20.70
N PHE A 170 1.39 6.24 -19.39
CA PHE A 170 1.91 7.27 -18.49
C PHE A 170 3.41 7.20 -18.27
N LYS A 171 4.09 6.19 -18.83
CA LYS A 171 5.53 5.94 -18.79
C LYS A 171 6.04 5.69 -17.36
N GLU A 172 6.53 4.49 -17.10
CA GLU A 172 7.04 4.09 -15.77
C GLU A 172 8.15 5.00 -15.22
N ALA A 173 8.90 5.69 -16.09
CA ALA A 173 9.95 6.63 -15.69
C ALA A 173 9.42 7.99 -15.19
N THR A 174 8.11 8.16 -15.07
CA THR A 174 7.48 9.39 -14.54
C THR A 174 6.90 9.16 -13.15
N VAL A 175 6.72 10.23 -12.37
CA VAL A 175 6.04 10.17 -11.07
C VAL A 175 4.66 9.50 -11.19
N LYS A 176 3.88 9.89 -12.19
CA LYS A 176 2.53 9.33 -12.38
C LYS A 176 2.57 7.86 -12.79
N GLY A 177 3.39 7.52 -13.78
CA GLY A 177 3.42 6.19 -14.36
C GLY A 177 4.03 5.13 -13.42
N SER A 178 5.11 5.49 -12.69
CA SER A 178 5.76 4.59 -11.74
C SER A 178 4.80 4.06 -10.68
N GLN A 179 3.85 4.88 -10.25
CA GLN A 179 2.95 4.53 -9.16
C GLN A 179 1.79 3.60 -9.57
N PHE A 180 1.62 3.30 -10.85
CA PHE A 180 0.73 2.22 -11.31
C PHE A 180 1.39 0.84 -11.29
N LYS A 181 2.71 0.78 -11.02
CA LYS A 181 3.40 -0.49 -10.75
C LYS A 181 3.20 -0.90 -9.29
N THR A 182 3.09 -2.19 -9.05
CA THR A 182 2.97 -2.76 -7.70
C THR A 182 4.22 -2.43 -6.88
N PRO A 183 4.10 -1.83 -5.71
CA PRO A 183 5.24 -1.65 -4.82
C PRO A 183 5.70 -3.00 -4.28
N LEU A 184 7.01 -3.29 -4.39
CA LEU A 184 7.61 -4.51 -3.84
C LEU A 184 8.19 -4.29 -2.44
N LEU A 185 8.34 -3.03 -2.02
CA LEU A 185 8.60 -2.65 -0.63
C LEU A 185 7.36 -1.94 -0.10
N GLU A 186 6.66 -2.58 0.83
CA GLU A 186 5.41 -2.08 1.40
C GLU A 186 5.31 -2.39 2.88
N PHE A 187 4.55 -1.57 3.60
CA PHE A 187 4.26 -1.73 5.03
C PHE A 187 5.51 -1.99 5.86
N SER A 188 6.61 -1.32 5.51
CA SER A 188 7.87 -1.40 6.24
C SER A 188 7.72 -0.82 7.65
N GLY A 189 8.55 -1.25 8.60
CA GLY A 189 8.62 -0.67 9.93
C GLY A 189 9.29 0.71 9.99
N ALA A 190 9.46 1.41 8.87
CA ALA A 190 10.07 2.73 8.82
C ALA A 190 9.25 3.78 9.57
N CYS A 191 9.91 4.84 10.03
CA CYS A 191 9.28 5.94 10.76
C CYS A 191 8.16 6.61 9.96
N ALA A 192 7.17 7.17 10.66
CA ALA A 192 6.12 7.97 10.04
C ALA A 192 6.73 9.15 9.26
N GLY A 193 6.41 9.23 7.97
CA GLY A 193 6.94 10.29 7.10
C GLY A 193 8.43 10.16 6.76
N CYS A 194 9.02 8.98 6.89
CA CYS A 194 10.42 8.74 6.51
C CYS A 194 10.70 9.27 5.10
N GLY A 195 11.75 10.08 4.96
CA GLY A 195 12.14 10.69 3.69
C GLY A 195 12.96 9.76 2.80
N GLU A 196 13.52 8.69 3.33
CA GLU A 196 14.37 7.73 2.61
C GLU A 196 13.55 6.58 1.99
N THR A 197 12.62 6.01 2.74
CA THR A 197 11.85 4.83 2.31
C THR A 197 11.12 5.00 0.99
N PRO A 198 10.57 6.18 0.60
CA PRO A 198 9.99 6.39 -0.72
C PRO A 198 10.96 6.12 -1.88
N TYR A 199 12.25 6.39 -1.71
CA TYR A 199 13.28 6.08 -2.73
C TYR A 199 13.50 4.57 -2.83
N ALA A 200 13.63 3.87 -1.71
CA ALA A 200 13.75 2.41 -1.69
C ALA A 200 12.51 1.74 -2.32
N LYS A 201 11.31 2.24 -2.01
CA LYS A 201 10.07 1.79 -2.64
C LYS A 201 10.10 2.00 -4.16
N LEU A 202 10.45 3.19 -4.63
CA LEU A 202 10.50 3.51 -6.06
C LEU A 202 11.50 2.62 -6.81
N ILE A 203 12.68 2.42 -6.25
CA ILE A 203 13.71 1.55 -6.85
C ILE A 203 13.17 0.12 -6.99
N THR A 204 12.50 -0.40 -5.96
CA THR A 204 11.89 -1.75 -6.03
C THR A 204 10.71 -1.82 -7.01
N GLN A 205 9.91 -0.75 -7.15
CA GLN A 205 8.85 -0.70 -8.16
C GLN A 205 9.40 -0.75 -9.60
N LEU A 206 10.56 -0.12 -9.85
CA LEU A 206 11.14 -0.02 -11.18
C LEU A 206 12.06 -1.18 -11.54
N PHE A 207 12.78 -1.72 -10.56
CA PHE A 207 13.89 -2.65 -10.79
C PHE A 207 13.85 -3.90 -9.92
N GLY A 208 12.89 -4.05 -9.02
CA GLY A 208 12.87 -5.10 -8.00
C GLY A 208 12.85 -6.53 -8.54
N ASP A 209 12.36 -6.72 -9.77
CA ASP A 209 12.34 -8.00 -10.48
C ASP A 209 13.74 -8.50 -10.89
N ARG A 210 14.75 -7.61 -10.90
CA ARG A 210 16.10 -7.88 -11.40
C ARG A 210 17.22 -7.27 -10.57
N MET A 211 16.94 -6.77 -9.36
CA MET A 211 17.94 -6.14 -8.51
C MET A 211 18.41 -7.10 -7.40
N TYR A 212 19.68 -6.96 -7.04
CA TYR A 212 20.24 -7.55 -5.84
C TYR A 212 20.41 -6.47 -4.78
N ILE A 213 20.08 -6.78 -3.54
CA ILE A 213 20.18 -5.84 -2.41
C ILE A 213 21.22 -6.38 -1.45
N ALA A 214 22.30 -5.61 -1.26
CA ALA A 214 23.26 -5.83 -0.19
C ALA A 214 23.15 -4.68 0.80
N ASN A 215 22.70 -4.98 2.01
CA ASN A 215 22.51 -4.01 3.07
C ASN A 215 23.69 -4.01 4.03
N ALA A 216 24.20 -2.82 4.33
CA ALA A 216 25.20 -2.64 5.38
C ALA A 216 24.52 -2.20 6.69
N THR A 217 25.31 -2.17 7.77
CA THR A 217 24.86 -1.67 9.07
C THR A 217 24.50 -0.17 9.01
N GLY A 218 23.36 0.19 9.51
CA GLY A 218 22.92 1.58 9.57
C GLY A 218 21.77 1.95 8.68
#